data_45f65641f672412d970ca3f3144ff370
#
_entry.id   45f65641f672412d970ca3f3144ff370
#
_cell.length_a   1.000
_cell.length_b   1.000
_cell.length_c   1.000
_cell.angle_alpha   90.00
_cell.angle_beta   90.00
_cell.angle_gamma   90.00
#
_symmetry.space_group_name_H-M   'P 1'
#
loop_
_entity.id
_entity.type
_entity.pdbx_description
1 polymer ?
#
loop_
_entity_poly.entity_id
_entity_poly.type
_entity_poly.pdbx_seq_one_letter_code
_entity_poly.pdbx_strand_id
1 'polypeptide(L)'
;MISYIKGKIILERPTFLIVDIGGVGYKISIIPKLDLKVGKEVRLFIHQHIREDASDLYGFITFEELELFEKLLSVNGVGPKAAMTIISLAPTAKIIKAIVSEDSNFFQSAPGIGKKVAIKIIIDLKSKVSGIELSAAISSGRVKEEVIDGLIILGYKKPEIDKVVSEMPIDLKKSEEQIRWCLKNLSKR
;
A
#
# COMPACT_ATOMS: atom_id res chain seq x y z
N MET A 1 -2.88 15.08 -13.68
CA MET A 1 -2.90 13.72 -13.06
C MET A 1 -3.93 13.70 -11.94
N ILE A 2 -4.78 12.68 -11.90
CA ILE A 2 -5.80 12.49 -10.85
C ILE A 2 -5.19 11.59 -9.78
N SER A 3 -5.12 12.10 -8.53
CA SER A 3 -4.50 11.36 -7.40
C SER A 3 -5.48 11.02 -6.28
N TYR A 4 -6.66 11.64 -6.28
CA TYR A 4 -7.69 11.44 -5.26
C TYR A 4 -9.07 11.73 -5.83
N ILE A 5 -10.05 10.91 -5.45
CA ILE A 5 -11.45 11.10 -5.80
C ILE A 5 -12.31 10.92 -4.55
N LYS A 6 -13.22 11.87 -4.34
CA LYS A 6 -14.31 11.78 -3.37
C LYS A 6 -15.64 12.04 -4.09
N GLY A 7 -16.56 11.11 -4.01
CA GLY A 7 -17.86 11.25 -4.69
C GLY A 7 -18.83 10.13 -4.34
N LYS A 8 -19.99 10.13 -5.02
CA LYS A 8 -21.07 9.16 -4.80
C LYS A 8 -20.97 8.02 -5.82
N ILE A 9 -21.03 6.78 -5.35
CA ILE A 9 -21.06 5.60 -6.22
C ILE A 9 -22.42 5.54 -6.94
N ILE A 10 -22.41 5.60 -8.27
CA ILE A 10 -23.60 5.50 -9.11
C ILE A 10 -23.72 4.15 -9.81
N LEU A 11 -22.61 3.42 -9.95
CA LEU A 11 -22.59 2.05 -10.47
C LEU A 11 -21.47 1.27 -9.80
N GLU A 12 -21.74 0.01 -9.47
CA GLU A 12 -20.77 -0.95 -8.94
C GLU A 12 -20.72 -2.19 -9.82
N ARG A 13 -19.52 -2.68 -10.05
CA ARG A 13 -19.21 -3.96 -10.67
C ARG A 13 -18.05 -4.62 -9.91
N PRO A 14 -17.85 -5.93 -10.02
CA PRO A 14 -16.81 -6.63 -9.25
C PRO A 14 -15.39 -6.07 -9.41
N THR A 15 -15.10 -5.45 -10.56
CA THR A 15 -13.76 -4.95 -10.89
C THR A 15 -13.66 -3.44 -11.08
N PHE A 16 -14.79 -2.72 -11.06
CA PHE A 16 -14.77 -1.27 -11.21
C PHE A 16 -16.01 -0.60 -10.59
N LEU A 17 -15.87 0.68 -10.30
CA LEU A 17 -16.95 1.59 -9.91
C LEU A 17 -17.11 2.69 -10.96
N ILE A 18 -18.32 3.30 -10.97
CA ILE A 18 -18.48 4.66 -11.50
C ILE A 18 -18.85 5.56 -10.33
N VAL A 19 -18.00 6.58 -10.13
CA VAL A 19 -18.16 7.57 -9.06
C VAL A 19 -18.56 8.91 -9.69
N ASP A 20 -19.69 9.44 -9.28
CA ASP A 20 -20.17 10.77 -9.68
C ASP A 20 -19.50 11.86 -8.84
N ILE A 21 -18.93 12.83 -9.52
CA ILE A 21 -18.37 14.05 -8.92
C ILE A 21 -18.95 15.24 -9.66
N GLY A 22 -20.02 15.81 -9.11
CA GLY A 22 -20.65 17.00 -9.67
C GLY A 22 -21.21 16.82 -11.10
N GLY A 23 -21.73 15.65 -11.44
CA GLY A 23 -22.29 15.34 -12.76
C GLY A 23 -21.30 14.70 -13.75
N VAL A 24 -20.04 14.47 -13.32
CA VAL A 24 -19.05 13.73 -14.11
C VAL A 24 -18.83 12.35 -13.51
N GLY A 25 -19.08 11.29 -14.29
CA GLY A 25 -18.89 9.90 -13.86
C GLY A 25 -17.49 9.39 -14.18
N TYR A 26 -16.68 9.12 -13.14
CA TYR A 26 -15.36 8.52 -13.26
C TYR A 26 -15.42 7.02 -13.14
N LYS A 27 -14.98 6.29 -14.17
CA LYS A 27 -14.83 4.83 -14.13
C LYS A 27 -13.49 4.48 -13.48
N ILE A 28 -13.52 3.79 -12.34
CA ILE A 28 -12.35 3.49 -11.52
C ILE A 28 -12.25 1.98 -11.31
N SER A 29 -11.15 1.37 -11.72
CA SER A 29 -10.84 -0.03 -11.42
C SER A 29 -10.51 -0.18 -9.93
N ILE A 30 -11.10 -1.19 -9.28
CA ILE A 30 -10.97 -1.44 -7.84
C ILE A 30 -10.61 -2.91 -7.57
N ILE A 31 -10.15 -3.17 -6.34
CA ILE A 31 -9.95 -4.53 -5.83
C ILE A 31 -11.32 -5.20 -5.63
N PRO A 32 -11.55 -6.43 -6.13
CA PRO A 32 -12.89 -7.07 -6.17
C PRO A 32 -13.54 -7.39 -4.81
N LYS A 33 -12.89 -7.10 -3.69
CA LYS A 33 -13.38 -7.47 -2.34
C LYS A 33 -13.85 -6.29 -1.49
N LEU A 34 -13.96 -5.10 -2.08
CA LEU A 34 -14.44 -3.93 -1.35
C LEU A 34 -15.97 -3.96 -1.26
N ASP A 35 -16.52 -3.94 -0.04
CA ASP A 35 -17.98 -3.81 0.19
C ASP A 35 -18.42 -2.35 -0.03
N LEU A 36 -18.41 -1.93 -1.29
CA LEU A 36 -18.76 -0.59 -1.72
C LEU A 36 -20.15 -0.63 -2.39
N LYS A 37 -21.11 0.10 -1.85
CA LYS A 37 -22.50 0.05 -2.30
C LYS A 37 -22.92 1.30 -3.08
N VAL A 38 -23.68 1.10 -4.15
CA VAL A 38 -24.34 2.19 -4.90
C VAL A 38 -25.07 3.13 -3.95
N GLY A 39 -24.94 4.43 -4.16
CA GLY A 39 -25.55 5.48 -3.36
C GLY A 39 -24.71 5.95 -2.17
N LYS A 40 -23.67 5.24 -1.79
CA LYS A 40 -22.73 5.65 -0.73
C LYS A 40 -21.63 6.58 -1.27
N GLU A 41 -21.14 7.45 -0.40
CA GLU A 41 -19.95 8.25 -0.65
C GLU A 41 -18.72 7.36 -0.51
N VAL A 42 -17.75 7.52 -1.42
CA VAL A 42 -16.46 6.85 -1.37
C VAL A 42 -15.33 7.87 -1.47
N ARG A 43 -14.20 7.54 -0.86
CA ARG A 43 -12.92 8.25 -0.95
C ARG A 43 -11.89 7.27 -1.44
N LEU A 44 -11.21 7.60 -2.54
CA LEU A 44 -10.23 6.72 -3.15
C LEU A 44 -8.93 7.48 -3.46
N PHE A 45 -7.81 6.90 -3.10
CA PHE A 45 -6.52 7.26 -3.65
C PHE A 45 -6.42 6.69 -5.06
N ILE A 46 -5.92 7.46 -6.01
CA ILE A 46 -5.98 7.11 -7.43
C ILE A 46 -4.58 7.05 -8.04
N HIS A 47 -4.32 5.98 -8.77
CA HIS A 47 -3.27 5.92 -9.78
C HIS A 47 -3.90 6.11 -11.16
N GLN A 48 -3.50 7.15 -11.87
CA GLN A 48 -3.90 7.38 -13.25
C GLN A 48 -2.84 6.81 -14.20
N HIS A 49 -3.19 5.75 -14.90
CA HIS A 49 -2.33 5.10 -15.88
C HIS A 49 -2.66 5.60 -17.30
N ILE A 50 -1.74 6.39 -17.86
CA ILE A 50 -1.93 7.02 -19.18
C ILE A 50 -1.13 6.22 -20.20
N ARG A 51 -1.78 5.89 -21.33
CA ARG A 51 -1.19 5.29 -22.53
C ARG A 51 -1.64 6.11 -23.74
N GLU A 52 -1.07 5.86 -24.90
CA GLU A 52 -1.43 6.59 -26.13
C GLU A 52 -2.93 6.49 -26.47
N ASP A 53 -3.54 5.35 -26.19
CA ASP A 53 -4.92 5.01 -26.54
C ASP A 53 -5.88 4.95 -25.35
N ALA A 54 -5.39 5.12 -24.10
CA ALA A 54 -6.21 4.95 -22.90
C ALA A 54 -5.71 5.79 -21.71
N SER A 55 -6.67 6.14 -20.83
CA SER A 55 -6.41 6.75 -19.52
C SER A 55 -7.23 6.02 -18.48
N ASP A 56 -6.61 5.04 -17.82
CA ASP A 56 -7.26 4.19 -16.83
C ASP A 56 -7.02 4.72 -15.42
N LEU A 57 -8.07 4.66 -14.58
CA LEU A 57 -7.99 5.00 -13.15
C LEU A 57 -8.04 3.72 -12.32
N TYR A 58 -7.10 3.60 -11.39
CA TYR A 58 -7.04 2.52 -10.39
C TYR A 58 -7.22 3.14 -9.01
N GLY A 59 -8.22 2.67 -8.25
CA GLY A 59 -8.63 3.24 -6.98
C GLY A 59 -8.36 2.31 -5.80
N PHE A 60 -7.87 2.91 -4.71
CA PHE A 60 -7.48 2.24 -3.47
C PHE A 60 -8.10 2.95 -2.28
N ILE A 61 -8.49 2.19 -1.25
CA ILE A 61 -9.07 2.74 -0.02
C ILE A 61 -7.99 3.37 0.86
N THR A 62 -6.79 2.80 0.87
CA THR A 62 -5.67 3.29 1.67
C THR A 62 -4.51 3.75 0.79
N PHE A 63 -3.71 4.66 1.34
CA PHE A 63 -2.52 5.16 0.64
C PHE A 63 -1.45 4.08 0.50
N GLU A 64 -1.36 3.18 1.47
CA GLU A 64 -0.43 2.05 1.46
C GLU A 64 -0.73 1.05 0.33
N GLU A 65 -2.02 0.84 0.02
CA GLU A 65 -2.41 0.03 -1.15
C GLU A 65 -1.95 0.69 -2.46
N LEU A 66 -2.13 2.01 -2.57
CA LEU A 66 -1.64 2.80 -3.71
C LEU A 66 -0.12 2.70 -3.83
N GLU A 67 0.62 2.93 -2.73
CA GLU A 67 2.09 2.83 -2.73
C GLU A 67 2.57 1.44 -3.16
N LEU A 68 1.94 0.37 -2.64
CA LEU A 68 2.28 -1.00 -3.03
C LEU A 68 1.99 -1.23 -4.52
N PHE A 69 0.85 -0.73 -5.02
CA PHE A 69 0.51 -0.82 -6.44
C PHE A 69 1.58 -0.17 -7.32
N GLU A 70 2.00 1.05 -6.99
CA GLU A 70 3.01 1.78 -7.76
C GLU A 70 4.38 1.10 -7.70
N LYS A 71 4.76 0.52 -6.56
CA LYS A 71 5.97 -0.29 -6.45
C LYS A 71 5.89 -1.55 -7.31
N LEU A 72 4.74 -2.25 -7.32
CA LEU A 72 4.53 -3.40 -8.19
C LEU A 72 4.65 -3.04 -9.67
N LEU A 73 4.10 -1.89 -10.09
CA LEU A 73 4.24 -1.39 -11.46
C LEU A 73 5.70 -1.10 -11.86
N SER A 74 6.56 -0.75 -10.89
CA SER A 74 7.99 -0.53 -11.16
C SER A 74 8.77 -1.80 -11.50
N VAL A 75 8.17 -2.98 -11.28
CA VAL A 75 8.76 -4.27 -11.60
C VAL A 75 8.49 -4.63 -13.05
N ASN A 76 9.54 -4.81 -13.83
CA ASN A 76 9.39 -5.19 -15.24
C ASN A 76 8.68 -6.55 -15.38
N GLY A 77 7.60 -6.57 -16.16
CA GLY A 77 6.72 -7.73 -16.33
C GLY A 77 5.48 -7.72 -15.42
N VAL A 78 5.31 -6.71 -14.57
CA VAL A 78 4.11 -6.49 -13.78
C VAL A 78 3.36 -5.28 -14.32
N GLY A 79 2.26 -5.52 -15.02
CA GLY A 79 1.35 -4.47 -15.48
C GLY A 79 0.22 -4.21 -14.47
N PRO A 80 -0.64 -3.19 -14.70
CA PRO A 80 -1.70 -2.82 -13.78
C PRO A 80 -2.64 -3.97 -13.39
N LYS A 81 -3.06 -4.82 -14.34
CA LYS A 81 -3.92 -5.97 -14.04
C LYS A 81 -3.25 -6.97 -13.10
N ALA A 82 -1.97 -7.26 -13.32
CA ALA A 82 -1.19 -8.17 -12.49
C ALA A 82 -1.00 -7.58 -11.07
N ALA A 83 -0.69 -6.29 -10.97
CA ALA A 83 -0.56 -5.58 -9.71
C ALA A 83 -1.87 -5.61 -8.90
N MET A 84 -3.03 -5.31 -9.53
CA MET A 84 -4.35 -5.42 -8.89
C MET A 84 -4.64 -6.83 -8.40
N THR A 85 -4.30 -7.85 -9.20
CA THR A 85 -4.46 -9.25 -8.80
C THR A 85 -3.63 -9.58 -7.57
N ILE A 86 -2.35 -9.17 -7.52
CA ILE A 86 -1.48 -9.39 -6.37
C ILE A 86 -2.06 -8.72 -5.11
N ILE A 87 -2.49 -7.47 -5.20
CA ILE A 87 -3.05 -6.73 -4.06
C ILE A 87 -4.35 -7.39 -3.56
N SER A 88 -5.13 -8.02 -4.45
CA SER A 88 -6.34 -8.73 -4.07
C SER A 88 -6.11 -10.05 -3.32
N LEU A 89 -4.90 -10.60 -3.32
CA LEU A 89 -4.58 -11.87 -2.64
C LEU A 89 -4.69 -11.79 -1.13
N ALA A 90 -4.24 -10.66 -0.55
CA ALA A 90 -4.17 -10.50 0.89
C ALA A 90 -4.04 -9.01 1.27
N PRO A 91 -4.24 -8.66 2.56
CA PRO A 91 -3.92 -7.32 3.08
C PRO A 91 -2.46 -6.93 2.80
N THR A 92 -2.22 -5.65 2.58
CA THR A 92 -0.90 -5.06 2.24
C THR A 92 0.23 -5.58 3.14
N ALA A 93 0.02 -5.62 4.45
CA ALA A 93 1.03 -6.13 5.40
C ALA A 93 1.45 -7.59 5.13
N LYS A 94 0.50 -8.45 4.69
CA LYS A 94 0.82 -9.85 4.36
C LYS A 94 1.62 -9.95 3.06
N ILE A 95 1.31 -9.10 2.09
CA ILE A 95 2.05 -9.05 0.81
C ILE A 95 3.48 -8.57 1.07
N ILE A 96 3.65 -7.52 1.88
CA ILE A 96 4.97 -7.02 2.27
C ILE A 96 5.76 -8.10 3.01
N LYS A 97 5.13 -8.79 3.95
CA LYS A 97 5.77 -9.93 4.66
C LYS A 97 6.24 -11.01 3.68
N ALA A 98 5.44 -11.36 2.67
CA ALA A 98 5.84 -12.33 1.64
C ALA A 98 7.05 -11.85 0.82
N ILE A 99 7.16 -10.54 0.53
CA ILE A 99 8.35 -9.95 -0.12
C ILE A 99 9.58 -10.09 0.78
N VAL A 100 9.47 -9.70 2.05
CA VAL A 100 10.58 -9.72 3.01
C VAL A 100 11.06 -11.14 3.31
N SER A 101 10.13 -12.09 3.44
CA SER A 101 10.43 -13.52 3.67
C SER A 101 10.77 -14.30 2.40
N GLU A 102 10.83 -13.64 1.23
CA GLU A 102 11.17 -14.25 -0.06
C GLU A 102 10.21 -15.39 -0.49
N ASP A 103 8.94 -15.31 -0.08
CA ASP A 103 7.94 -16.31 -0.42
C ASP A 103 7.45 -16.16 -1.87
N SER A 104 8.18 -16.76 -2.81
CA SER A 104 7.82 -16.74 -4.22
C SER A 104 6.53 -17.50 -4.53
N ASN A 105 6.16 -18.52 -3.74
CA ASN A 105 4.94 -19.29 -3.94
C ASN A 105 3.70 -18.43 -3.69
N PHE A 106 3.77 -17.52 -2.72
CA PHE A 106 2.70 -16.54 -2.49
C PHE A 106 2.35 -15.77 -3.77
N PHE A 107 3.36 -15.26 -4.48
CA PHE A 107 3.14 -14.49 -5.72
C PHE A 107 2.70 -15.37 -6.88
N GLN A 108 3.20 -16.60 -6.99
CA GLN A 108 2.79 -17.57 -8.01
C GLN A 108 1.33 -18.00 -7.87
N SER A 109 0.70 -17.82 -6.70
CA SER A 109 -0.74 -18.06 -6.52
C SER A 109 -1.62 -17.04 -7.26
N ALA A 110 -1.05 -15.89 -7.68
CA ALA A 110 -1.75 -14.89 -8.47
C ALA A 110 -1.86 -15.33 -9.93
N PRO A 111 -3.06 -15.39 -10.51
CA PRO A 111 -3.24 -15.68 -11.92
C PRO A 111 -2.39 -14.77 -12.82
N GLY A 112 -1.62 -15.37 -13.73
CA GLY A 112 -0.75 -14.66 -14.65
C GLY A 112 0.64 -14.31 -14.11
N ILE A 113 0.98 -14.68 -12.87
CA ILE A 113 2.31 -14.50 -12.29
C ILE A 113 3.08 -15.82 -12.31
N GLY A 114 4.03 -15.92 -13.24
CA GLY A 114 4.94 -17.07 -13.32
C GLY A 114 6.13 -16.95 -12.34
N LYS A 115 6.85 -18.06 -12.14
CA LYS A 115 8.00 -18.14 -11.23
C LYS A 115 9.05 -17.04 -11.46
N LYS A 116 9.37 -16.73 -12.72
CA LYS A 116 10.35 -15.66 -13.05
C LYS A 116 9.91 -14.28 -12.56
N VAL A 117 8.63 -13.94 -12.77
CA VAL A 117 8.06 -12.65 -12.34
C VAL A 117 7.96 -12.60 -10.82
N ALA A 118 7.54 -13.68 -10.15
CA ALA A 118 7.47 -13.78 -8.70
C ALA A 118 8.83 -13.52 -8.03
N ILE A 119 9.90 -14.15 -8.53
CA ILE A 119 11.27 -13.93 -8.04
C ILE A 119 11.69 -12.47 -8.27
N LYS A 120 11.38 -11.90 -9.45
CA LYS A 120 11.73 -10.52 -9.76
C LYS A 120 11.02 -9.51 -8.86
N ILE A 121 9.71 -9.74 -8.55
CA ILE A 121 8.97 -8.92 -7.58
C ILE A 121 9.72 -8.88 -6.24
N ILE A 122 10.17 -10.03 -5.73
CA ILE A 122 10.89 -10.12 -4.47
C ILE A 122 12.20 -9.34 -4.52
N ILE A 123 13.04 -9.59 -5.54
CA ILE A 123 14.35 -8.95 -5.67
C ILE A 123 14.21 -7.42 -5.79
N ASP A 124 13.32 -6.96 -6.67
CA ASP A 124 13.18 -5.54 -6.97
C ASP A 124 12.51 -4.74 -5.83
N LEU A 125 11.66 -5.41 -5.02
CA LEU A 125 10.88 -4.72 -3.99
C LEU A 125 11.37 -4.92 -2.56
N LYS A 126 12.18 -5.92 -2.26
CA LYS A 126 12.64 -6.23 -0.89
C LYS A 126 13.24 -5.02 -0.16
N SER A 127 14.01 -4.20 -0.85
CA SER A 127 14.60 -2.97 -0.28
C SER A 127 13.67 -1.76 -0.30
N LYS A 128 12.55 -1.83 -1.05
CA LYS A 128 11.66 -0.69 -1.27
C LYS A 128 10.37 -0.72 -0.44
N VAL A 129 10.04 -1.85 0.18
CA VAL A 129 8.76 -2.01 0.89
C VAL A 129 8.79 -1.59 2.35
N SER A 130 9.96 -1.42 2.98
CA SER A 130 10.08 -0.96 4.36
C SER A 130 9.36 0.37 4.62
N GLY A 131 9.42 1.30 3.65
CA GLY A 131 8.72 2.58 3.75
C GLY A 131 7.19 2.48 3.79
N ILE A 132 6.59 1.43 3.21
CA ILE A 132 5.13 1.23 3.23
C ILE A 132 4.66 0.83 4.64
N GLU A 133 5.40 -0.05 5.33
CA GLU A 133 5.07 -0.46 6.70
C GLU A 133 5.08 0.75 7.65
N LEU A 134 6.03 1.67 7.47
CA LEU A 134 6.08 2.90 8.25
C LEU A 134 4.89 3.82 7.93
N SER A 135 4.56 4.04 6.64
CA SER A 135 3.39 4.83 6.23
C SER A 135 2.11 4.26 6.83
N ALA A 136 1.94 2.93 6.78
CA ALA A 136 0.79 2.25 7.37
C ALA A 136 0.73 2.43 8.89
N ALA A 137 1.86 2.37 9.58
CA ALA A 137 1.92 2.57 11.03
C ALA A 137 1.54 3.99 11.43
N ILE A 138 1.93 5.00 10.64
CA ILE A 138 1.57 6.40 10.86
C ILE A 138 0.08 6.62 10.55
N SER A 139 -0.39 6.20 9.37
CA SER A 139 -1.79 6.41 8.92
C SER A 139 -2.81 5.72 9.82
N SER A 140 -2.48 4.56 10.38
CA SER A 140 -3.32 3.85 11.35
C SER A 140 -3.29 4.46 12.76
N GLY A 141 -2.48 5.48 12.98
CA GLY A 141 -2.25 6.08 14.31
C GLY A 141 -1.51 5.16 15.28
N ARG A 142 -0.94 4.06 14.80
CA ARG A 142 -0.12 3.12 15.59
C ARG A 142 1.17 3.79 16.06
N VAL A 143 1.76 4.61 15.19
CA VAL A 143 2.94 5.43 15.51
C VAL A 143 2.63 6.85 15.15
N LYS A 144 2.97 7.78 16.04
CA LYS A 144 2.81 9.21 15.78
C LYS A 144 3.98 9.71 14.94
N GLU A 145 3.69 10.58 13.99
CA GLU A 145 4.69 11.19 13.10
C GLU A 145 5.83 11.87 13.89
N GLU A 146 5.50 12.54 14.99
CA GLU A 146 6.46 13.15 15.92
C GLU A 146 7.48 12.18 16.52
N VAL A 147 7.14 10.87 16.63
CA VAL A 147 8.06 9.83 17.11
C VAL A 147 9.11 9.53 16.04
N ILE A 148 8.68 9.47 14.80
CA ILE A 148 9.57 9.22 13.65
C ILE A 148 10.54 10.38 13.47
N ASP A 149 10.00 11.62 13.48
CA ASP A 149 10.80 12.83 13.36
C ASP A 149 11.83 12.96 14.50
N GLY A 150 11.41 12.62 15.73
CA GLY A 150 12.32 12.58 16.87
C GLY A 150 13.48 11.61 16.69
N LEU A 151 13.22 10.41 16.16
CA LEU A 151 14.26 9.42 15.90
C LEU A 151 15.20 9.83 14.76
N ILE A 152 14.67 10.51 13.72
CA ILE A 152 15.49 11.05 12.61
C ILE A 152 16.41 12.16 13.15
N ILE A 153 15.88 13.07 13.98
CA ILE A 153 16.68 14.16 14.61
C ILE A 153 17.81 13.58 15.49
N LEU A 154 17.55 12.44 16.15
CA LEU A 154 18.54 11.72 16.94
C LEU A 154 19.58 10.98 16.08
N GLY A 155 19.49 11.06 14.73
CA GLY A 155 20.48 10.52 13.78
C GLY A 155 20.25 9.09 13.34
N TYR A 156 19.13 8.45 13.71
CA TYR A 156 18.80 7.12 13.23
C TYR A 156 18.34 7.14 11.77
N LYS A 157 18.77 6.14 10.99
CA LYS A 157 18.41 6.04 9.58
C LYS A 157 17.02 5.43 9.41
N LYS A 158 16.30 5.88 8.38
CA LYS A 158 14.93 5.43 8.10
C LYS A 158 14.75 3.90 8.11
N PRO A 159 15.66 3.08 7.51
CA PRO A 159 15.53 1.61 7.57
C PRO A 159 15.64 1.01 8.99
N GLU A 160 16.39 1.67 9.89
CA GLU A 160 16.52 1.24 11.28
C GLU A 160 15.24 1.54 12.06
N ILE A 161 14.67 2.72 11.81
CA ILE A 161 13.38 3.16 12.39
C ILE A 161 12.26 2.23 11.92
N ASP A 162 12.16 1.95 10.62
CA ASP A 162 11.16 1.06 10.02
C ASP A 162 11.14 -0.29 10.72
N LYS A 163 12.32 -0.88 10.88
CA LYS A 163 12.46 -2.19 11.51
C LYS A 163 11.99 -2.20 12.97
N VAL A 164 12.41 -1.21 13.75
CA VAL A 164 12.02 -1.10 15.15
C VAL A 164 10.54 -0.82 15.30
N VAL A 165 9.99 0.06 14.47
CA VAL A 165 8.56 0.40 14.49
C VAL A 165 7.69 -0.81 14.12
N SER A 166 8.12 -1.67 13.18
CA SER A 166 7.38 -2.88 12.82
C SER A 166 7.27 -3.89 13.97
N GLU A 167 8.27 -3.93 14.86
CA GLU A 167 8.33 -4.80 16.04
C GLU A 167 7.65 -4.20 17.29
N MET A 168 7.20 -2.92 17.21
CA MET A 168 6.66 -2.20 18.37
C MET A 168 5.30 -2.76 18.83
N PRO A 169 5.08 -2.95 20.14
CA PRO A 169 3.78 -3.36 20.70
C PRO A 169 2.65 -2.39 20.36
N ILE A 170 1.46 -2.94 20.05
CA ILE A 170 0.29 -2.17 19.57
C ILE A 170 -0.37 -1.36 20.71
N ASP A 171 -0.12 -1.71 21.94
CA ASP A 171 -0.67 -1.11 23.16
C ASP A 171 0.02 0.20 23.57
N LEU A 172 1.19 0.51 23.02
CA LEU A 172 1.89 1.78 23.27
C LEU A 172 1.22 2.94 22.53
N LYS A 173 0.44 3.75 23.26
CA LYS A 173 -0.35 4.86 22.66
C LYS A 173 0.29 6.24 22.83
N LYS A 174 1.19 6.41 23.81
CA LYS A 174 1.83 7.71 24.08
C LYS A 174 3.16 7.83 23.34
N SER A 175 3.41 9.00 22.73
CA SER A 175 4.65 9.27 21.99
C SER A 175 5.91 9.04 22.80
N GLU A 176 5.90 9.44 24.08
CA GLU A 176 7.03 9.26 24.98
C GLU A 176 7.36 7.78 25.23
N GLU A 177 6.33 6.95 25.39
CA GLU A 177 6.48 5.50 25.56
C GLU A 177 7.01 4.85 24.28
N GLN A 178 6.51 5.29 23.12
CA GLN A 178 6.95 4.84 21.81
C GLN A 178 8.41 5.18 21.55
N ILE A 179 8.82 6.44 21.77
CA ILE A 179 10.22 6.89 21.63
C ILE A 179 11.13 6.07 22.55
N ARG A 180 10.77 5.95 23.83
CA ARG A 180 11.57 5.20 24.81
C ARG A 180 11.74 3.73 24.41
N TRP A 181 10.68 3.13 23.92
CA TRP A 181 10.72 1.74 23.45
C TRP A 181 11.62 1.60 22.20
N CYS A 182 11.47 2.51 21.22
CA CYS A 182 12.30 2.52 20.01
C CYS A 182 13.78 2.68 20.36
N LEU A 183 14.14 3.66 21.19
CA LEU A 183 15.54 3.90 21.60
C LEU A 183 16.14 2.68 22.32
N LYS A 184 15.39 2.02 23.18
CA LYS A 184 15.84 0.81 23.89
C LYS A 184 16.14 -0.34 22.94
N ASN A 185 15.44 -0.45 21.83
CA ASN A 185 15.60 -1.54 20.87
C ASN A 185 16.54 -1.20 19.72
N LEU A 186 16.74 0.10 19.42
CA LEU A 186 17.78 0.59 18.51
C LEU A 186 19.18 0.48 19.14
N SER A 187 19.33 0.78 20.44
CA SER A 187 20.63 0.75 21.13
C SER A 187 21.14 -0.66 21.53
N LYS A 188 20.33 -1.69 21.33
CA LYS A 188 20.72 -3.09 21.57
C LYS A 188 21.37 -3.78 20.38
N ARG A 189 21.60 -3.03 19.32
CA ARG A 189 22.23 -3.48 18.06
C ARG A 189 23.44 -2.64 17.73
#